data_2c8209536e1609157a1b0bdb94379371
#
_entry.id   2c8209536e1609157a1b0bdb94379371
#
_cell.length_a   1.000
_cell.length_b   1.000
_cell.length_c   1.000
_cell.angle_alpha   90.00
_cell.angle_beta   90.00
_cell.angle_gamma   90.00
#
_symmetry.space_group_name_H-M   'P 1'
#
loop_
_entity.id
_entity.type
_entity.pdbx_description
1 polymer ?
#
loop_
_entity_poly.entity_id
_entity_poly.type
_entity_poly.pdbx_seq_one_letter_code
_entity_poly.pdbx_strand_id
1 'polypeptide(L)'
;MIKKILKITLAVLVFLGALYGIGRLGVVLYDSYKQVERQPYLQKQTQESVVLKWQTPEKEKGCVRYGKETLSQTRCEETPQKNHRIELDGLQKATTYLYSVDAKSLKIDNDDRYFTTLSDDANMTQRIWVLGDSGNYNESQQEVRTAMKKHLGGKKIDTWLMLGDNAYRSGTQEQYNKGLFNAYPDTLKHNALWAVIGNHDARRWAFYDIFEFPVNGEAGGVASGSEKYYAFDNGNVHFVMLDSQTENRGAEGDMAKWLQRDLAANKKLWTIVVFHHPPYSKGSHDSDSYYDSRGRMVQMRENFLPILEKYDVDLVLSGHSHGYERSLLSHRQYGYSDTFDATKHVVQSDLHDYKKCEEKRPYSGTIYNVAGASSADQNGINPFNVKHPMMPVSYFTDGSLLITVVKNKMEVEFVIRDGEVLDRYSIEKSAAFCR
;
A
#
# COMPACT_ATOMS: atom_id res chain seq x y z
N MET A 1 39.87 40.36 -7.96
CA MET A 1 40.28 39.00 -7.66
C MET A 1 39.12 38.21 -7.10
N ILE A 2 38.45 38.60 -6.01
CA ILE A 2 37.33 37.89 -5.32
C ILE A 2 36.15 37.58 -6.28
N LYS A 3 35.67 38.54 -7.09
CA LYS A 3 34.55 38.31 -8.04
C LYS A 3 34.87 37.26 -9.12
N LYS A 4 36.15 37.13 -9.50
CA LYS A 4 36.57 36.10 -10.48
C LYS A 4 36.61 34.71 -9.84
N ILE A 5 37.08 34.63 -8.59
CA ILE A 5 37.08 33.36 -7.82
C ILE A 5 35.65 32.90 -7.58
N LEU A 6 34.74 33.77 -7.16
CA LEU A 6 33.34 33.45 -6.92
C LEU A 6 32.62 32.89 -8.17
N LYS A 7 32.90 33.50 -9.35
CA LYS A 7 32.37 33.01 -10.64
C LYS A 7 32.90 31.63 -11.00
N ILE A 8 34.20 31.38 -10.76
CA ILE A 8 34.81 30.07 -11.05
C ILE A 8 34.24 29.03 -10.09
N THR A 9 34.12 29.33 -8.79
CA THR A 9 33.53 28.42 -7.79
C THR A 9 32.09 28.07 -8.14
N LEU A 10 31.28 29.06 -8.53
CA LEU A 10 29.89 28.83 -8.94
C LEU A 10 29.81 27.95 -10.20
N ALA A 11 30.66 28.21 -11.20
CA ALA A 11 30.71 27.40 -12.42
C ALA A 11 31.12 25.94 -12.14
N VAL A 12 32.08 25.73 -11.22
CA VAL A 12 32.49 24.38 -10.80
C VAL A 12 31.37 23.67 -10.07
N LEU A 13 30.65 24.35 -9.16
CA LEU A 13 29.51 23.77 -8.46
C LEU A 13 28.37 23.39 -9.41
N VAL A 14 28.05 24.24 -10.37
CA VAL A 14 27.05 23.95 -11.43
C VAL A 14 27.47 22.74 -12.27
N PHE A 15 28.76 22.68 -12.68
CA PHE A 15 29.30 21.56 -13.45
C PHE A 15 29.27 20.24 -12.67
N LEU A 16 29.65 20.26 -11.39
CA LEU A 16 29.56 19.08 -10.52
C LEU A 16 28.12 18.65 -10.29
N GLY A 17 27.20 19.60 -10.12
CA GLY A 17 25.77 19.33 -10.04
C GLY A 17 25.21 18.67 -11.31
N ALA A 18 25.62 19.17 -12.49
CA ALA A 18 25.23 18.56 -13.77
C ALA A 18 25.80 17.14 -13.94
N LEU A 19 27.07 16.91 -13.61
CA LEU A 19 27.69 15.58 -13.65
C LEU A 19 26.99 14.61 -12.69
N TYR A 20 26.66 15.06 -11.50
CA TYR A 20 25.88 14.25 -10.54
C TYR A 20 24.49 13.89 -11.10
N GLY A 21 23.80 14.86 -11.71
CA GLY A 21 22.49 14.64 -12.34
C GLY A 21 22.56 13.63 -13.51
N ILE A 22 23.58 13.75 -14.38
CA ILE A 22 23.81 12.81 -15.48
C ILE A 22 24.13 11.41 -14.94
N GLY A 23 24.98 11.32 -13.91
CA GLY A 23 25.31 10.04 -13.28
C GLY A 23 24.09 9.37 -12.64
N ARG A 24 23.25 10.14 -11.96
CA ARG A 24 21.97 9.65 -11.39
C ARG A 24 21.02 9.16 -12.48
N LEU A 25 20.85 9.92 -13.55
CA LEU A 25 20.02 9.52 -14.69
C LEU A 25 20.54 8.24 -15.35
N GLY A 26 21.86 8.13 -15.53
CA GLY A 26 22.50 6.93 -16.09
C GLY A 26 22.25 5.68 -15.23
N VAL A 27 22.31 5.81 -13.89
CA VAL A 27 22.01 4.70 -12.97
C VAL A 27 20.54 4.30 -13.04
N VAL A 28 19.61 5.26 -13.10
CA VAL A 28 18.17 4.98 -13.23
C VAL A 28 17.87 4.28 -14.54
N LEU A 29 18.42 4.79 -15.65
CA LEU A 29 18.25 4.17 -16.97
C LEU A 29 18.85 2.75 -17.01
N TYR A 30 20.04 2.56 -16.44
CA TYR A 30 20.66 1.24 -16.36
C TYR A 30 19.79 0.24 -15.61
N ASP A 31 19.22 0.63 -14.47
CA ASP A 31 18.34 -0.22 -13.70
C ASP A 31 17.05 -0.56 -14.47
N SER A 32 16.46 0.40 -15.17
CA SER A 32 15.27 0.18 -16.01
C SER A 32 15.58 -0.73 -17.21
N TYR A 33 16.81 -0.70 -17.72
CA TYR A 33 17.27 -1.61 -18.79
C TYR A 33 17.71 -2.98 -18.28
N LYS A 34 17.97 -3.12 -16.98
CA LYS A 34 18.38 -4.39 -16.40
C LYS A 34 17.21 -5.36 -16.42
N GLN A 35 17.29 -6.32 -17.32
CA GLN A 35 16.26 -7.34 -17.46
C GLN A 35 16.38 -8.35 -16.34
N VAL A 36 15.27 -8.63 -15.71
CA VAL A 36 15.10 -9.64 -14.67
C VAL A 36 13.92 -10.52 -15.05
N GLU A 37 14.12 -11.82 -15.04
CA GLU A 37 13.02 -12.77 -15.25
C GLU A 37 12.00 -12.67 -14.14
N ARG A 38 10.71 -12.66 -14.49
CA ARG A 38 9.59 -12.65 -13.54
C ARG A 38 8.51 -13.61 -13.94
N GLN A 39 8.07 -14.40 -12.97
CA GLN A 39 6.86 -15.20 -13.10
C GLN A 39 5.63 -14.30 -13.28
N PRO A 40 4.56 -14.79 -13.91
CA PRO A 40 3.31 -14.06 -14.06
C PRO A 40 2.71 -13.63 -12.72
N TYR A 41 2.27 -12.38 -12.65
CA TYR A 41 1.62 -11.76 -11.51
C TYR A 41 0.45 -10.88 -11.95
N LEU A 42 -0.47 -10.66 -11.02
CA LEU A 42 -1.73 -9.94 -11.26
C LEU A 42 -1.60 -8.47 -10.86
N GLN A 43 -2.18 -7.58 -11.67
CA GLN A 43 -2.23 -6.14 -11.45
C GLN A 43 -3.60 -5.59 -11.85
N LYS A 44 -3.91 -4.39 -11.43
CA LYS A 44 -5.10 -3.60 -11.84
C LYS A 44 -6.35 -4.46 -12.00
N GLN A 45 -6.69 -5.17 -10.94
CA GLN A 45 -7.88 -6.01 -10.87
C GLN A 45 -9.12 -5.13 -10.72
N THR A 46 -10.15 -5.44 -11.49
CA THR A 46 -11.46 -4.76 -11.41
C THR A 46 -12.57 -5.80 -11.22
N GLN A 47 -13.81 -5.37 -11.28
CA GLN A 47 -14.96 -6.28 -11.30
C GLN A 47 -15.06 -7.06 -12.64
N GLU A 48 -14.47 -6.53 -13.71
CA GLU A 48 -14.67 -7.04 -15.08
C GLU A 48 -13.37 -7.27 -15.85
N SER A 49 -12.21 -6.99 -15.21
CA SER A 49 -10.91 -7.16 -15.84
C SER A 49 -9.80 -7.45 -14.85
N VAL A 50 -8.66 -7.93 -15.37
CA VAL A 50 -7.40 -8.07 -14.65
C VAL A 50 -6.24 -7.95 -15.63
N VAL A 51 -5.14 -7.35 -15.21
CA VAL A 51 -3.89 -7.30 -15.97
C VAL A 51 -2.95 -8.38 -15.46
N LEU A 52 -2.40 -9.18 -16.37
CA LEU A 52 -1.30 -10.10 -16.11
C LEU A 52 -0.01 -9.50 -16.67
N LYS A 53 1.04 -9.47 -15.85
CA LYS A 53 2.38 -9.03 -16.26
C LYS A 53 3.39 -10.12 -15.93
N TRP A 54 4.42 -10.28 -16.77
CA TRP A 54 5.58 -11.15 -16.54
C TRP A 54 6.77 -10.68 -17.39
N GLN A 55 7.94 -11.25 -17.16
CA GLN A 55 9.13 -10.84 -17.90
C GLN A 55 9.96 -12.05 -18.32
N THR A 56 10.24 -12.14 -19.63
CA THR A 56 11.01 -13.23 -20.25
C THR A 56 12.43 -12.79 -20.62
N PRO A 57 13.41 -13.71 -20.64
CA PRO A 57 14.77 -13.41 -21.06
C PRO A 57 14.86 -13.02 -22.54
N GLU A 58 14.03 -13.59 -23.40
CA GLU A 58 14.01 -13.35 -24.83
C GLU A 58 12.72 -12.65 -25.28
N LYS A 59 12.78 -11.96 -26.44
CA LYS A 59 11.58 -11.40 -27.07
C LYS A 59 10.73 -12.51 -27.68
N GLU A 60 9.53 -12.65 -27.19
CA GLU A 60 8.55 -13.61 -27.68
C GLU A 60 7.12 -13.09 -27.54
N LYS A 61 6.15 -13.75 -28.17
CA LYS A 61 4.73 -13.48 -27.96
C LYS A 61 4.26 -14.31 -26.77
N GLY A 62 3.74 -13.65 -25.76
CA GLY A 62 3.07 -14.31 -24.62
C GLY A 62 1.61 -14.59 -24.93
N CYS A 63 1.09 -15.67 -24.35
CA CYS A 63 -0.34 -15.99 -24.37
C CYS A 63 -0.82 -16.32 -22.96
N VAL A 64 -2.05 -15.94 -22.67
CA VAL A 64 -2.78 -16.35 -21.46
C VAL A 64 -3.99 -17.16 -21.86
N ARG A 65 -4.09 -18.36 -21.31
CA ARG A 65 -5.33 -19.17 -21.37
C ARG A 65 -6.07 -19.03 -20.06
N TYR A 66 -7.38 -18.87 -20.10
CA TYR A 66 -8.19 -18.63 -18.90
C TYR A 66 -9.62 -19.13 -19.05
N GLY A 67 -10.31 -19.28 -17.93
CA GLY A 67 -11.72 -19.66 -17.88
C GLY A 67 -12.17 -20.06 -16.48
N LYS A 68 -13.45 -20.32 -16.26
CA LYS A 68 -14.01 -20.61 -14.93
C LYS A 68 -13.70 -22.02 -14.44
N GLU A 69 -14.00 -23.01 -15.25
CA GLU A 69 -13.80 -24.43 -14.92
C GLU A 69 -12.65 -25.04 -15.74
N THR A 70 -12.49 -24.56 -16.95
CA THR A 70 -11.45 -25.00 -17.90
C THR A 70 -10.83 -23.77 -18.57
N LEU A 71 -9.62 -23.91 -19.11
CA LEU A 71 -8.90 -22.85 -19.83
C LEU A 71 -9.43 -22.71 -21.27
N SER A 72 -10.71 -22.33 -21.40
CA SER A 72 -11.44 -22.32 -22.67
C SER A 72 -11.22 -21.09 -23.54
N GLN A 73 -10.64 -20.03 -22.99
CA GLN A 73 -10.36 -18.80 -23.69
C GLN A 73 -8.86 -18.55 -23.79
N THR A 74 -8.44 -17.82 -24.82
CA THR A 74 -7.02 -17.48 -25.03
C THR A 74 -6.91 -16.03 -25.48
N ARG A 75 -5.95 -15.31 -24.88
CA ARG A 75 -5.53 -13.97 -25.29
C ARG A 75 -4.02 -13.97 -25.50
N CYS A 76 -3.57 -13.51 -26.65
CA CYS A 76 -2.16 -13.43 -27.00
C CYS A 76 -1.74 -12.01 -27.38
N GLU A 77 -0.48 -11.71 -27.21
CA GLU A 77 0.14 -10.46 -27.68
C GLU A 77 0.27 -10.45 -29.21
N GLU A 78 0.19 -9.28 -29.81
CA GLU A 78 0.36 -9.10 -31.24
C GLU A 78 1.83 -9.10 -31.66
N THR A 79 2.70 -8.54 -30.82
CA THR A 79 4.12 -8.36 -31.12
C THR A 79 5.02 -9.04 -30.08
N PRO A 80 6.20 -9.56 -30.47
CA PRO A 80 7.15 -10.14 -29.53
C PRO A 80 7.76 -9.07 -28.64
N GLN A 81 7.75 -9.33 -27.32
CA GLN A 81 8.35 -8.44 -26.32
C GLN A 81 8.97 -9.27 -25.16
N LYS A 82 9.69 -8.60 -24.27
CA LYS A 82 10.25 -9.21 -23.05
C LYS A 82 9.43 -8.87 -21.81
N ASN A 83 8.88 -7.66 -21.79
CA ASN A 83 7.99 -7.18 -20.73
C ASN A 83 6.56 -7.41 -21.21
N HIS A 84 5.98 -8.49 -20.75
CA HIS A 84 4.64 -8.91 -21.17
C HIS A 84 3.57 -8.23 -20.34
N ARG A 85 2.47 -7.85 -21.03
CA ARG A 85 1.27 -7.29 -20.45
C ARG A 85 0.05 -7.77 -21.23
N ILE A 86 -0.80 -8.56 -20.61
CA ILE A 86 -2.08 -8.95 -21.16
C ILE A 86 -3.19 -8.55 -20.21
N GLU A 87 -4.17 -7.82 -20.73
CA GLU A 87 -5.38 -7.49 -20.03
C GLU A 87 -6.50 -8.48 -20.44
N LEU A 88 -7.10 -9.12 -19.47
CA LEU A 88 -8.29 -9.93 -19.63
C LEU A 88 -9.49 -9.07 -19.25
N ASP A 89 -10.38 -8.83 -20.18
CA ASP A 89 -11.57 -8.00 -20.06
C ASP A 89 -12.87 -8.79 -20.30
N GLY A 90 -14.03 -8.19 -20.06
CA GLY A 90 -15.32 -8.83 -20.21
C GLY A 90 -15.56 -9.97 -19.20
N LEU A 91 -14.90 -9.92 -18.06
CA LEU A 91 -15.04 -10.88 -17.00
C LEU A 91 -16.32 -10.65 -16.19
N GLN A 92 -16.78 -11.65 -15.47
CA GLN A 92 -17.89 -11.51 -14.52
C GLN A 92 -17.36 -11.13 -13.14
N LYS A 93 -18.06 -10.22 -12.46
CA LYS A 93 -17.71 -9.79 -11.10
C LYS A 93 -17.82 -10.94 -10.10
N ALA A 94 -17.08 -10.85 -9.01
CA ALA A 94 -17.05 -11.82 -7.91
C ALA A 94 -16.86 -13.27 -8.38
N THR A 95 -16.11 -13.47 -9.49
CA THR A 95 -15.99 -14.75 -10.16
C THR A 95 -14.54 -15.22 -10.19
N THR A 96 -14.30 -16.48 -9.82
CA THR A 96 -12.97 -17.08 -9.88
C THR A 96 -12.70 -17.62 -11.29
N TYR A 97 -11.54 -17.27 -11.82
CA TYR A 97 -11.01 -17.74 -13.09
C TYR A 97 -9.70 -18.48 -12.88
N LEU A 98 -9.58 -19.65 -13.47
CA LEU A 98 -8.30 -20.32 -13.66
C LEU A 98 -7.54 -19.65 -14.78
N TYR A 99 -6.22 -19.64 -14.71
CA TYR A 99 -5.39 -19.13 -15.80
C TYR A 99 -4.07 -19.88 -15.92
N SER A 100 -3.49 -19.88 -17.12
CA SER A 100 -2.13 -20.31 -17.39
C SER A 100 -1.46 -19.36 -18.36
N VAL A 101 -0.16 -19.24 -18.27
CA VAL A 101 0.63 -18.38 -19.15
C VAL A 101 1.59 -19.24 -19.96
N ASP A 102 1.62 -19.02 -21.27
CA ASP A 102 2.52 -19.72 -22.18
C ASP A 102 3.67 -18.78 -22.57
N ALA A 103 4.89 -19.18 -22.26
CA ALA A 103 6.14 -18.55 -22.66
C ALA A 103 7.15 -19.63 -23.05
N LYS A 104 8.01 -19.34 -24.03
CA LYS A 104 8.98 -20.33 -24.54
C LYS A 104 10.32 -20.23 -23.83
N SER A 105 10.76 -19.00 -23.55
CA SER A 105 12.08 -18.72 -22.99
C SER A 105 12.10 -18.66 -21.46
N LEU A 106 10.94 -18.71 -20.81
CA LEU A 106 10.78 -18.75 -19.36
C LEU A 106 9.96 -19.98 -18.95
N LYS A 107 10.51 -20.82 -18.08
CA LYS A 107 9.72 -21.90 -17.48
C LYS A 107 8.73 -21.30 -16.49
N ILE A 108 7.45 -21.27 -16.85
CA ILE A 108 6.37 -20.76 -16.01
C ILE A 108 5.84 -21.88 -15.13
N ASP A 109 5.74 -21.60 -13.83
CA ASP A 109 5.01 -22.42 -12.89
C ASP A 109 3.51 -22.11 -13.04
N ASN A 110 2.80 -22.95 -13.76
CA ASN A 110 1.36 -22.81 -14.03
C ASN A 110 0.47 -23.56 -13.02
N ASP A 111 1.06 -24.23 -12.05
CA ASP A 111 0.30 -25.00 -11.06
C ASP A 111 -0.51 -24.05 -10.16
N ASP A 112 -1.78 -24.39 -9.94
CA ASP A 112 -2.69 -23.70 -9.03
C ASP A 112 -2.82 -22.18 -9.27
N ARG A 113 -2.90 -21.74 -10.55
CA ARG A 113 -3.10 -20.32 -10.88
C ARG A 113 -4.58 -20.00 -11.03
N TYR A 114 -5.05 -19.07 -10.21
CA TYR A 114 -6.40 -18.50 -10.32
C TYR A 114 -6.40 -17.06 -9.83
N PHE A 115 -7.43 -16.32 -10.17
CA PHE A 115 -7.78 -15.04 -9.57
C PHE A 115 -9.30 -14.95 -9.41
N THR A 116 -9.75 -14.05 -8.52
CA THR A 116 -11.18 -13.76 -8.35
C THR A 116 -11.40 -12.28 -8.58
N THR A 117 -12.22 -11.90 -9.57
CA THR A 117 -12.56 -10.49 -9.85
C THR A 117 -13.17 -9.80 -8.63
N LEU A 118 -13.01 -8.48 -8.53
CA LEU A 118 -13.56 -7.70 -7.40
C LEU A 118 -15.07 -7.85 -7.30
N SER A 119 -15.59 -7.69 -6.10
CA SER A 119 -17.01 -7.84 -5.77
C SER A 119 -17.66 -6.50 -5.47
N ASP A 120 -18.97 -6.40 -5.70
CA ASP A 120 -19.82 -5.35 -5.15
C ASP A 120 -20.77 -5.88 -4.04
N ASP A 121 -20.65 -7.16 -3.67
CA ASP A 121 -21.46 -7.74 -2.59
C ASP A 121 -21.06 -7.17 -1.22
N ALA A 122 -21.92 -6.34 -0.67
CA ALA A 122 -21.73 -5.73 0.64
C ALA A 122 -21.74 -6.73 1.82
N ASN A 123 -22.21 -7.97 1.59
CA ASN A 123 -22.30 -9.00 2.62
C ASN A 123 -21.14 -10.00 2.58
N MET A 124 -20.23 -9.88 1.61
CA MET A 124 -19.08 -10.77 1.56
C MET A 124 -18.22 -10.64 2.81
N THR A 125 -17.63 -11.73 3.25
CA THR A 125 -16.50 -11.67 4.19
C THR A 125 -15.26 -11.33 3.42
N GLN A 126 -14.62 -10.22 3.77
CA GLN A 126 -13.38 -9.77 3.13
C GLN A 126 -12.20 -9.90 4.09
N ARG A 127 -11.14 -10.56 3.64
CA ARG A 127 -9.86 -10.67 4.36
C ARG A 127 -8.81 -9.88 3.62
N ILE A 128 -8.24 -8.91 4.30
CA ILE A 128 -7.27 -7.96 3.77
C ILE A 128 -5.95 -8.21 4.48
N TRP A 129 -4.93 -8.64 3.74
CA TRP A 129 -3.57 -8.76 4.27
C TRP A 129 -2.81 -7.47 4.01
N VAL A 130 -2.20 -6.91 5.06
CA VAL A 130 -1.49 -5.63 4.99
C VAL A 130 -0.03 -5.82 5.42
N LEU A 131 0.88 -5.37 4.57
CA LEU A 131 2.32 -5.39 4.79
C LEU A 131 2.89 -3.98 4.64
N GLY A 132 3.71 -3.53 5.57
CA GLY A 132 4.48 -2.29 5.43
C GLY A 132 5.97 -2.56 5.61
N ASP A 133 6.80 -1.89 4.81
CA ASP A 133 8.27 -1.95 4.91
C ASP A 133 8.79 -3.39 4.80
N SER A 134 8.23 -4.15 3.87
CA SER A 134 8.41 -5.60 3.78
C SER A 134 9.52 -6.05 2.80
N GLY A 135 10.20 -5.12 2.12
CA GLY A 135 11.05 -5.42 0.96
C GLY A 135 12.50 -5.82 1.26
N ASN A 136 12.86 -6.27 2.45
CA ASN A 136 14.26 -6.56 2.83
C ASN A 136 14.78 -7.93 2.38
N TYR A 137 13.90 -8.90 2.11
CA TYR A 137 14.27 -10.27 1.76
C TYR A 137 15.16 -10.94 2.84
N ASN A 138 14.78 -10.79 4.09
CA ASN A 138 15.46 -11.38 5.25
C ASN A 138 14.61 -12.50 5.87
N GLU A 139 15.12 -13.12 6.92
CA GLU A 139 14.46 -14.18 7.67
C GLU A 139 13.15 -13.68 8.29
N SER A 140 13.15 -12.49 8.87
CA SER A 140 11.98 -11.87 9.47
C SER A 140 10.81 -11.73 8.49
N GLN A 141 11.06 -11.31 7.23
CA GLN A 141 10.03 -11.27 6.20
C GLN A 141 9.41 -12.65 5.94
N GLN A 142 10.23 -13.69 5.92
CA GLN A 142 9.76 -15.06 5.68
C GLN A 142 8.96 -15.60 6.87
N GLU A 143 9.38 -15.27 8.10
CA GLU A 143 8.66 -15.62 9.33
C GLU A 143 7.31 -14.93 9.38
N VAL A 144 7.23 -13.60 9.11
CA VAL A 144 5.97 -12.84 9.05
C VAL A 144 5.00 -13.44 8.02
N ARG A 145 5.49 -13.79 6.81
CA ARG A 145 4.67 -14.47 5.79
C ARG A 145 4.17 -15.81 6.29
N THR A 146 5.04 -16.61 6.91
CA THR A 146 4.72 -17.95 7.40
C THR A 146 3.69 -17.89 8.54
N ALA A 147 3.87 -16.94 9.46
CA ALA A 147 2.94 -16.69 10.56
C ALA A 147 1.55 -16.34 10.04
N MET A 148 1.45 -15.41 9.09
CA MET A 148 0.16 -15.05 8.49
C MET A 148 -0.48 -16.22 7.75
N LYS A 149 0.28 -16.98 6.96
CA LYS A 149 -0.25 -18.18 6.28
C LYS A 149 -0.82 -19.20 7.27
N LYS A 150 -0.13 -19.42 8.38
CA LYS A 150 -0.60 -20.29 9.48
C LYS A 150 -1.86 -19.72 10.15
N HIS A 151 -1.87 -18.41 10.44
CA HIS A 151 -3.00 -17.72 11.08
C HIS A 151 -4.27 -17.76 10.22
N LEU A 152 -4.14 -17.62 8.91
CA LEU A 152 -5.25 -17.77 7.97
C LEU A 152 -5.85 -19.18 7.94
N GLY A 153 -5.08 -20.22 8.32
CA GLY A 153 -5.60 -21.60 8.42
C GLY A 153 -6.21 -22.13 7.10
N GLY A 154 -5.62 -21.78 5.97
CA GLY A 154 -6.12 -22.13 4.64
C GLY A 154 -7.22 -21.24 4.08
N LYS A 155 -7.66 -20.21 4.82
CA LYS A 155 -8.57 -19.18 4.30
C LYS A 155 -7.84 -18.31 3.28
N LYS A 156 -8.56 -17.93 2.21
CA LYS A 156 -8.00 -17.04 1.17
C LYS A 156 -8.01 -15.59 1.64
N ILE A 157 -7.04 -14.81 1.20
CA ILE A 157 -7.09 -13.36 1.24
C ILE A 157 -7.83 -12.84 0.00
N ASP A 158 -8.60 -11.77 0.15
CA ASP A 158 -9.40 -11.16 -0.90
C ASP A 158 -8.78 -9.86 -1.41
N THR A 159 -7.96 -9.21 -0.58
CA THR A 159 -7.23 -7.99 -0.91
C THR A 159 -5.85 -8.02 -0.27
N TRP A 160 -4.83 -7.61 -1.02
CA TRP A 160 -3.45 -7.53 -0.53
C TRP A 160 -2.93 -6.10 -0.68
N LEU A 161 -2.58 -5.46 0.46
CA LEU A 161 -2.10 -4.08 0.52
C LEU A 161 -0.62 -4.05 0.93
N MET A 162 0.14 -3.16 0.28
CA MET A 162 1.51 -2.83 0.70
C MET A 162 1.66 -1.33 0.92
N LEU A 163 2.18 -0.97 2.10
CA LEU A 163 2.23 0.39 2.62
C LEU A 163 3.47 1.19 2.21
N GLY A 164 4.17 0.74 1.17
CA GLY A 164 5.43 1.35 0.71
C GLY A 164 6.67 0.66 1.26
N ASP A 165 7.82 1.08 0.73
CA ASP A 165 9.13 0.45 0.93
C ASP A 165 9.09 -1.05 0.62
N ASN A 166 8.60 -1.31 -0.60
CA ASN A 166 8.35 -2.65 -1.13
C ASN A 166 9.63 -3.34 -1.60
N ALA A 167 10.74 -2.60 -1.73
CA ALA A 167 12.04 -3.14 -2.12
C ALA A 167 13.21 -2.33 -1.57
N TYR A 168 13.98 -2.90 -0.67
CA TYR A 168 15.16 -2.29 -0.06
C TYR A 168 16.46 -2.63 -0.83
N ARG A 169 17.47 -1.69 -0.85
CA ARG A 169 17.46 -0.36 -0.19
C ARG A 169 17.09 0.78 -1.15
N SER A 170 16.86 0.50 -2.41
CA SER A 170 16.76 1.56 -3.42
C SER A 170 15.69 1.31 -4.47
N GLY A 171 14.81 0.31 -4.31
CA GLY A 171 13.74 0.01 -5.24
C GLY A 171 14.25 -0.37 -6.64
N THR A 172 15.37 -1.13 -6.75
CA THR A 172 15.86 -1.62 -8.03
C THR A 172 15.05 -2.81 -8.52
N GLN A 173 15.11 -3.11 -9.83
CA GLN A 173 14.46 -4.28 -10.43
C GLN A 173 14.85 -5.58 -9.71
N GLU A 174 16.14 -5.73 -9.36
CA GLU A 174 16.64 -6.89 -8.63
C GLU A 174 16.13 -6.95 -7.18
N GLN A 175 16.04 -5.79 -6.50
CA GLN A 175 15.53 -5.73 -5.13
C GLN A 175 14.05 -6.07 -5.08
N TYR A 176 13.25 -5.65 -6.06
CA TYR A 176 11.87 -6.12 -6.21
C TYR A 176 11.81 -7.62 -6.44
N ASN A 177 12.68 -8.17 -7.29
CA ASN A 177 12.70 -9.63 -7.48
C ASN A 177 12.96 -10.37 -6.17
N LYS A 178 13.91 -9.90 -5.36
CA LYS A 178 14.21 -10.52 -4.06
C LYS A 178 13.09 -10.27 -3.04
N GLY A 179 12.79 -9.01 -2.77
CA GLY A 179 11.92 -8.59 -1.66
C GLY A 179 10.42 -8.79 -1.91
N LEU A 180 9.98 -8.90 -3.16
CA LEU A 180 8.58 -9.08 -3.52
C LEU A 180 8.35 -10.41 -4.25
N PHE A 181 8.94 -10.61 -5.44
CA PHE A 181 8.59 -11.74 -6.30
C PHE A 181 9.03 -13.09 -5.72
N ASN A 182 10.24 -13.17 -5.18
CA ASN A 182 10.73 -14.38 -4.51
C ASN A 182 10.19 -14.55 -3.10
N ALA A 183 9.80 -13.45 -2.46
CA ALA A 183 9.27 -13.48 -1.10
C ALA A 183 7.82 -13.96 -1.04
N TYR A 184 6.98 -13.65 -2.05
CA TYR A 184 5.54 -13.93 -2.03
C TYR A 184 5.04 -14.64 -3.30
N PRO A 185 5.72 -15.69 -3.82
CA PRO A 185 5.38 -16.29 -5.10
C PRO A 185 3.95 -16.85 -5.15
N ASP A 186 3.48 -17.52 -4.08
CA ASP A 186 2.13 -18.07 -4.01
C ASP A 186 1.06 -16.97 -4.00
N THR A 187 1.29 -15.88 -3.23
CA THR A 187 0.31 -14.79 -3.15
C THR A 187 0.16 -14.06 -4.48
N LEU A 188 1.27 -13.87 -5.20
CA LEU A 188 1.30 -13.23 -6.53
C LEU A 188 0.57 -14.01 -7.62
N LYS A 189 0.41 -15.33 -7.44
CA LYS A 189 -0.39 -16.18 -8.36
C LYS A 189 -1.89 -15.91 -8.27
N HIS A 190 -2.37 -15.41 -7.11
CA HIS A 190 -3.81 -15.39 -6.81
C HIS A 190 -4.37 -14.01 -6.57
N ASN A 191 -3.53 -13.06 -6.16
CA ASN A 191 -3.96 -11.74 -5.72
C ASN A 191 -3.25 -10.63 -6.51
N ALA A 192 -4.02 -9.69 -7.01
CA ALA A 192 -3.47 -8.41 -7.43
C ALA A 192 -2.93 -7.66 -6.21
N LEU A 193 -1.77 -7.03 -6.38
CA LEU A 193 -1.12 -6.27 -5.33
C LEU A 193 -1.49 -4.80 -5.46
N TRP A 194 -2.00 -4.22 -4.38
CA TRP A 194 -2.31 -2.81 -4.24
C TRP A 194 -1.25 -2.15 -3.37
N ALA A 195 -0.43 -1.29 -3.94
CA ALA A 195 0.72 -0.72 -3.26
C ALA A 195 0.74 0.81 -3.33
N VAL A 196 1.27 1.44 -2.29
CA VAL A 196 1.73 2.82 -2.35
C VAL A 196 3.26 2.85 -2.43
N ILE A 197 3.79 3.96 -2.96
CA ILE A 197 5.23 4.15 -3.08
C ILE A 197 5.83 4.64 -1.75
N GLY A 198 6.93 4.00 -1.30
CA GLY A 198 7.73 4.45 -0.17
C GLY A 198 8.98 5.22 -0.60
N ASN A 199 9.77 5.69 0.38
CA ASN A 199 10.97 6.48 0.10
C ASN A 199 12.13 5.66 -0.46
N HIS A 200 12.16 4.35 -0.19
CA HIS A 200 13.13 3.44 -0.79
C HIS A 200 12.76 3.09 -2.22
N ASP A 201 11.48 2.87 -2.52
CA ASP A 201 10.95 2.63 -3.87
C ASP A 201 11.24 3.79 -4.81
N ALA A 202 11.05 5.03 -4.35
CA ALA A 202 11.16 6.25 -5.15
C ALA A 202 12.60 6.58 -5.60
N ARG A 203 13.60 5.80 -5.20
CA ARG A 203 14.99 6.01 -5.60
C ARG A 203 15.29 5.53 -7.01
N ARG A 204 14.43 4.68 -7.58
CA ARG A 204 14.52 4.12 -8.94
C ARG A 204 13.15 4.16 -9.63
N TRP A 205 13.14 3.85 -10.90
CA TRP A 205 11.94 3.85 -11.73
C TRP A 205 11.18 2.53 -11.71
N ALA A 206 11.77 1.47 -11.13
CA ALA A 206 11.25 0.11 -11.18
C ALA A 206 9.81 -0.04 -10.62
N PHE A 207 9.43 0.79 -9.63
CA PHE A 207 8.06 0.80 -9.11
C PHE A 207 7.02 0.98 -10.24
N TYR A 208 7.21 1.98 -11.10
CA TYR A 208 6.28 2.29 -12.19
C TYR A 208 6.36 1.30 -13.37
N ASP A 209 7.49 0.58 -13.53
CA ASP A 209 7.61 -0.50 -14.52
C ASP A 209 6.85 -1.76 -14.07
N ILE A 210 6.86 -2.03 -12.76
CA ILE A 210 6.32 -3.25 -12.15
C ILE A 210 4.83 -3.13 -11.92
N PHE A 211 4.40 -2.07 -11.26
CA PHE A 211 3.02 -1.88 -10.87
C PHE A 211 2.18 -1.22 -11.96
N GLU A 212 0.90 -1.48 -11.93
CA GLU A 212 -0.12 -0.84 -12.76
C GLU A 212 -1.39 -0.68 -11.94
N PHE A 213 -1.86 0.57 -11.82
CA PHE A 213 -3.00 0.93 -10.98
C PHE A 213 -4.11 1.61 -11.78
N PRO A 214 -5.36 1.65 -11.28
CA PRO A 214 -6.45 2.29 -11.99
C PRO A 214 -6.27 3.82 -12.03
N VAL A 215 -6.43 4.40 -13.21
CA VAL A 215 -6.34 5.85 -13.43
C VAL A 215 -7.66 6.49 -13.79
N ASN A 216 -8.60 5.69 -14.33
CA ASN A 216 -9.89 6.17 -14.87
C ASN A 216 -11.09 5.83 -13.95
N GLY A 217 -10.83 5.37 -12.71
CA GLY A 217 -11.88 4.91 -11.79
C GLY A 217 -12.44 3.53 -12.14
N GLU A 218 -11.76 2.77 -13.00
CA GLU A 218 -12.20 1.47 -13.51
C GLU A 218 -12.32 0.37 -12.45
N ALA A 219 -11.62 0.53 -11.31
CA ALA A 219 -11.73 -0.38 -10.16
C ALA A 219 -12.66 0.13 -9.04
N GLY A 220 -13.29 1.29 -9.22
CA GLY A 220 -14.06 2.02 -8.23
C GLY A 220 -13.44 3.38 -7.91
N GLY A 221 -14.23 4.28 -7.29
CA GLY A 221 -13.84 5.64 -7.00
C GLY A 221 -13.88 6.58 -8.20
N VAL A 222 -13.35 7.78 -8.02
CA VAL A 222 -13.28 8.83 -9.04
C VAL A 222 -11.96 8.75 -9.79
N ALA A 223 -12.00 8.91 -11.12
CA ALA A 223 -10.82 8.96 -11.96
C ALA A 223 -9.76 9.95 -11.41
N SER A 224 -8.56 9.46 -11.15
CA SER A 224 -7.45 10.27 -10.68
C SER A 224 -6.61 10.85 -11.83
N GLY A 225 -6.58 10.15 -12.97
CA GLY A 225 -5.66 10.42 -14.06
C GLY A 225 -4.20 10.08 -13.75
N SER A 226 -3.96 9.35 -12.64
CA SER A 226 -2.60 9.07 -12.15
C SER A 226 -2.54 7.72 -11.46
N GLU A 227 -1.45 6.97 -11.68
CA GLU A 227 -1.15 5.75 -10.91
C GLU A 227 -0.55 6.02 -9.53
N LYS A 228 -0.23 7.27 -9.21
CA LYS A 228 0.40 7.65 -7.96
C LYS A 228 -0.58 7.76 -6.79
N TYR A 229 -1.84 8.10 -7.13
CA TYR A 229 -2.94 8.09 -6.19
C TYR A 229 -4.20 7.62 -6.90
N TYR A 230 -4.91 6.71 -6.29
CA TYR A 230 -6.04 6.02 -6.90
C TYR A 230 -6.98 5.44 -5.84
N ALA A 231 -8.15 5.02 -6.26
CA ALA A 231 -9.09 4.29 -5.42
C ALA A 231 -9.55 2.99 -6.09
N PHE A 232 -10.01 2.07 -5.28
CA PHE A 232 -10.71 0.86 -5.73
C PHE A 232 -11.70 0.39 -4.68
N ASP A 233 -12.70 -0.36 -5.13
CA ASP A 233 -13.75 -0.94 -4.29
C ASP A 233 -13.68 -2.45 -4.31
N ASN A 234 -13.79 -3.08 -3.13
CA ASN A 234 -14.07 -4.51 -3.04
C ASN A 234 -15.10 -4.75 -1.93
N GLY A 235 -16.17 -5.45 -2.23
CA GLY A 235 -17.30 -5.61 -1.32
C GLY A 235 -17.89 -4.26 -0.89
N ASN A 236 -18.01 -4.06 0.42
CA ASN A 236 -18.48 -2.81 1.02
C ASN A 236 -17.35 -1.87 1.51
N VAL A 237 -16.12 -2.11 1.07
CA VAL A 237 -14.94 -1.31 1.42
C VAL A 237 -14.48 -0.49 0.22
N HIS A 238 -14.26 0.79 0.47
CA HIS A 238 -13.58 1.73 -0.43
C HIS A 238 -12.15 1.93 0.04
N PHE A 239 -11.20 1.68 -0.83
CA PHE A 239 -9.77 1.84 -0.57
C PHE A 239 -9.25 3.06 -1.32
N VAL A 240 -8.51 3.91 -0.62
CA VAL A 240 -7.85 5.09 -1.20
C VAL A 240 -6.35 4.98 -0.97
N MET A 241 -5.61 5.01 -2.06
CA MET A 241 -4.15 4.86 -2.07
C MET A 241 -3.52 6.21 -2.43
N LEU A 242 -2.65 6.76 -1.56
CA LEU A 242 -2.07 8.10 -1.73
C LEU A 242 -0.54 8.06 -1.78
N ASP A 243 0.07 8.83 -2.66
CA ASP A 243 1.51 9.03 -2.72
C ASP A 243 1.97 10.16 -1.78
N SER A 244 2.32 9.79 -0.56
CA SER A 244 2.91 10.72 0.40
C SER A 244 4.39 11.00 0.14
N GLN A 245 5.04 10.31 -0.81
CA GLN A 245 6.48 10.42 -1.08
C GLN A 245 6.81 11.42 -2.19
N THR A 246 6.15 11.32 -3.35
CA THR A 246 6.55 12.09 -4.55
C THR A 246 5.57 13.20 -4.92
N GLU A 247 4.29 13.08 -4.53
CA GLU A 247 3.25 14.04 -4.87
C GLU A 247 3.26 15.30 -4.00
N ASN A 248 2.57 16.34 -4.49
CA ASN A 248 2.33 17.56 -3.73
C ASN A 248 1.38 17.29 -2.55
N ARG A 249 1.85 17.49 -1.34
CA ARG A 249 1.09 17.31 -0.08
C ARG A 249 0.48 18.59 0.45
N GLY A 250 0.40 19.65 -0.34
CA GLY A 250 -0.35 20.86 0.01
C GLY A 250 -1.86 20.64 -0.07
N ALA A 251 -2.64 21.31 0.78
CA ALA A 251 -4.11 21.17 0.81
C ALA A 251 -4.80 21.55 -0.50
N GLU A 252 -4.16 22.39 -1.33
CA GLU A 252 -4.65 22.81 -2.64
C GLU A 252 -3.99 22.04 -3.80
N GLY A 253 -3.22 20.99 -3.52
CA GLY A 253 -2.59 20.13 -4.52
C GLY A 253 -3.61 19.24 -5.24
N ASP A 254 -3.22 18.72 -6.40
CA ASP A 254 -4.12 17.89 -7.23
C ASP A 254 -4.57 16.62 -6.52
N MET A 255 -3.66 15.95 -5.78
CA MET A 255 -3.99 14.78 -4.97
C MET A 255 -5.02 15.11 -3.89
N ALA A 256 -4.88 16.24 -3.17
CA ALA A 256 -5.83 16.65 -2.13
C ALA A 256 -7.20 17.01 -2.72
N LYS A 257 -7.24 17.70 -3.87
CA LYS A 257 -8.49 18.01 -4.58
C LYS A 257 -9.18 16.77 -5.13
N TRP A 258 -8.42 15.84 -5.67
CA TRP A 258 -8.94 14.55 -6.11
C TRP A 258 -9.52 13.77 -4.93
N LEU A 259 -8.78 13.65 -3.82
CA LEU A 259 -9.21 12.96 -2.60
C LEU A 259 -10.55 13.49 -2.08
N GLN A 260 -10.73 14.81 -2.06
CA GLN A 260 -12.01 15.40 -1.64
C GLN A 260 -13.17 15.00 -2.56
N ARG A 261 -12.96 14.97 -3.89
CA ARG A 261 -13.99 14.54 -4.84
C ARG A 261 -14.32 13.06 -4.70
N ASP A 262 -13.30 12.24 -4.53
CA ASP A 262 -13.42 10.80 -4.38
C ASP A 262 -14.19 10.41 -3.12
N LEU A 263 -13.75 10.93 -1.97
CA LEU A 263 -14.42 10.68 -0.69
C LEU A 263 -15.85 11.23 -0.65
N ALA A 264 -16.14 12.37 -1.31
CA ALA A 264 -17.49 12.92 -1.42
C ALA A 264 -18.42 12.04 -2.28
N ALA A 265 -17.87 11.35 -3.27
CA ALA A 265 -18.61 10.44 -4.14
C ALA A 265 -18.81 9.05 -3.53
N ASN A 266 -17.96 8.67 -2.57
CA ASN A 266 -17.93 7.33 -1.96
C ASN A 266 -19.22 6.99 -1.20
N LYS A 267 -19.83 5.85 -1.56
CA LYS A 267 -21.06 5.30 -0.94
C LYS A 267 -20.83 4.00 -0.16
N LYS A 268 -19.60 3.48 -0.13
CA LYS A 268 -19.30 2.27 0.62
C LYS A 268 -19.38 2.53 2.12
N LEU A 269 -19.75 1.49 2.86
CA LEU A 269 -19.89 1.56 4.32
C LEU A 269 -18.54 1.85 4.99
N TRP A 270 -17.48 1.20 4.50
CA TRP A 270 -16.13 1.30 5.03
C TRP A 270 -15.21 2.11 4.12
N THR A 271 -14.34 2.90 4.72
CA THR A 271 -13.31 3.65 4.01
C THR A 271 -11.95 3.44 4.67
N ILE A 272 -11.01 2.85 3.93
CA ILE A 272 -9.62 2.64 4.35
C ILE A 272 -8.72 3.49 3.47
N VAL A 273 -7.86 4.30 4.08
CA VAL A 273 -6.90 5.15 3.37
C VAL A 273 -5.49 4.70 3.68
N VAL A 274 -4.67 4.60 2.64
CA VAL A 274 -3.31 4.08 2.70
C VAL A 274 -2.32 5.12 2.17
N PHE A 275 -1.27 5.39 2.93
CA PHE A 275 -0.10 6.15 2.48
C PHE A 275 1.12 5.80 3.32
N HIS A 276 2.33 6.01 2.77
CA HIS A 276 3.55 5.51 3.40
C HIS A 276 3.93 6.26 4.69
N HIS A 277 3.96 7.61 4.70
CA HIS A 277 4.48 8.41 5.81
C HIS A 277 3.43 8.64 6.90
N PRO A 278 3.60 8.09 8.12
CA PRO A 278 2.58 8.15 9.17
C PRO A 278 2.39 9.58 9.72
N PRO A 279 1.14 9.98 10.03
CA PRO A 279 0.89 11.29 10.63
C PRO A 279 1.30 11.36 12.10
N TYR A 280 1.33 10.23 12.79
CA TYR A 280 1.71 10.09 14.19
C TYR A 280 2.64 8.89 14.35
N SER A 281 3.84 9.12 14.87
CA SER A 281 4.80 8.09 15.20
C SER A 281 5.91 8.63 16.09
N LYS A 282 6.41 7.79 16.99
CA LYS A 282 7.66 7.91 17.74
C LYS A 282 8.41 6.58 17.70
N GLY A 283 8.23 5.80 16.64
CA GLY A 283 8.95 4.57 16.38
C GLY A 283 10.37 4.82 15.88
N SER A 284 10.73 4.34 14.69
CA SER A 284 12.04 4.64 14.08
C SER A 284 12.09 6.03 13.45
N HIS A 285 10.94 6.69 13.29
CA HIS A 285 10.77 8.06 12.79
C HIS A 285 9.95 8.90 13.75
N ASP A 286 10.27 10.21 13.81
CA ASP A 286 9.60 11.18 14.65
C ASP A 286 8.69 12.10 13.84
N SER A 287 7.37 11.88 13.94
CA SER A 287 6.37 12.69 13.22
C SER A 287 6.26 14.15 13.72
N ASP A 288 6.89 14.49 14.85
CA ASP A 288 6.97 15.86 15.33
C ASP A 288 8.21 16.61 14.80
N SER A 289 9.11 15.92 14.11
CA SER A 289 10.25 16.53 13.47
C SER A 289 9.96 16.87 12.02
N TYR A 290 9.92 18.18 11.69
CA TYR A 290 9.84 18.61 10.29
C TYR A 290 11.06 18.19 9.45
N TYR A 291 12.21 18.01 10.09
CA TYR A 291 13.44 17.56 9.40
C TYR A 291 13.43 16.06 9.10
N ASP A 292 12.73 15.29 9.92
CA ASP A 292 12.51 13.89 9.63
C ASP A 292 11.63 13.77 8.37
N SER A 293 12.01 12.85 7.49
CA SER A 293 11.28 12.59 6.24
C SER A 293 10.99 13.86 5.42
N ARG A 294 11.76 14.93 5.64
CA ARG A 294 11.62 16.24 4.97
C ARG A 294 10.20 16.81 5.09
N GLY A 295 9.61 16.72 6.27
CA GLY A 295 8.30 17.26 6.60
C GLY A 295 7.10 16.48 6.05
N ARG A 296 7.30 15.31 5.44
CA ARG A 296 6.19 14.55 4.81
C ARG A 296 5.14 14.11 5.83
N MET A 297 5.57 13.60 6.98
CA MET A 297 4.67 13.21 8.08
C MET A 297 3.83 14.39 8.57
N VAL A 298 4.48 15.54 8.80
CA VAL A 298 3.82 16.78 9.20
C VAL A 298 2.81 17.24 8.14
N GLN A 299 3.20 17.26 6.86
CA GLN A 299 2.32 17.68 5.77
C GLN A 299 1.12 16.76 5.59
N MET A 300 1.30 15.44 5.74
CA MET A 300 0.16 14.51 5.73
C MET A 300 -0.79 14.79 6.91
N ARG A 301 -0.26 15.00 8.11
CA ARG A 301 -1.05 15.34 9.29
C ARG A 301 -1.83 16.64 9.12
N GLU A 302 -1.17 17.73 8.74
CA GLU A 302 -1.78 19.05 8.70
C GLU A 302 -2.74 19.25 7.52
N ASN A 303 -2.45 18.66 6.35
CA ASN A 303 -3.18 18.94 5.12
C ASN A 303 -4.17 17.84 4.72
N PHE A 304 -3.91 16.57 5.06
CA PHE A 304 -4.74 15.45 4.63
C PHE A 304 -5.70 14.95 5.71
N LEU A 305 -5.28 14.89 6.97
CA LEU A 305 -6.18 14.40 8.02
C LEU A 305 -7.45 15.22 8.16
N PRO A 306 -7.45 16.59 8.04
CA PRO A 306 -8.69 17.34 8.03
C PRO A 306 -9.68 16.91 6.92
N ILE A 307 -9.15 16.50 5.76
CA ILE A 307 -9.97 15.98 4.65
C ILE A 307 -10.52 14.60 5.03
N LEU A 308 -9.67 13.67 5.50
CA LEU A 308 -10.08 12.32 5.84
C LEU A 308 -11.18 12.31 6.91
N GLU A 309 -10.99 13.06 7.97
CA GLU A 309 -11.94 13.14 9.08
C GLU A 309 -13.25 13.85 8.72
N LYS A 310 -13.20 14.85 7.82
CA LYS A 310 -14.39 15.50 7.27
C LYS A 310 -15.30 14.52 6.53
N TYR A 311 -14.71 13.53 5.85
CA TYR A 311 -15.45 12.52 5.09
C TYR A 311 -15.59 11.18 5.79
N ASP A 312 -15.35 11.16 7.12
CA ASP A 312 -15.59 9.99 7.99
C ASP A 312 -14.81 8.74 7.57
N VAL A 313 -13.54 8.91 7.29
CA VAL A 313 -12.62 7.78 7.05
C VAL A 313 -12.51 6.94 8.33
N ASP A 314 -12.58 5.62 8.20
CA ASP A 314 -12.59 4.71 9.36
C ASP A 314 -11.19 4.34 9.82
N LEU A 315 -10.31 4.02 8.86
CA LEU A 315 -8.97 3.51 9.13
C LEU A 315 -7.95 4.14 8.19
N VAL A 316 -6.85 4.59 8.76
CA VAL A 316 -5.66 5.05 8.02
C VAL A 316 -4.53 4.08 8.31
N LEU A 317 -3.90 3.56 7.25
CA LEU A 317 -2.77 2.63 7.30
C LEU A 317 -1.52 3.31 6.76
N SER A 318 -0.42 3.19 7.50
CA SER A 318 0.87 3.75 7.11
C SER A 318 2.03 2.80 7.44
N GLY A 319 3.14 2.94 6.71
CA GLY A 319 4.40 2.27 6.96
C GLY A 319 5.46 3.22 7.50
N HIS A 320 6.66 3.20 6.91
CA HIS A 320 7.80 4.10 7.11
C HIS A 320 8.45 4.00 8.49
N SER A 321 7.69 4.16 9.56
CA SER A 321 8.19 3.96 10.92
C SER A 321 8.13 2.48 11.25
N HIS A 322 9.31 1.91 11.43
CA HIS A 322 9.48 0.48 11.67
C HIS A 322 8.96 0.11 13.06
N GLY A 323 7.83 -0.54 13.10
CA GLY A 323 7.07 -0.91 14.29
C GLY A 323 5.59 -0.97 14.02
N TYR A 324 4.84 -1.30 15.05
CA TYR A 324 3.39 -1.22 15.09
C TYR A 324 2.98 -0.14 16.08
N GLU A 325 2.22 0.85 15.63
CA GLU A 325 1.65 1.88 16.49
C GLU A 325 0.17 2.08 16.12
N ARG A 326 -0.69 2.29 17.12
CA ARG A 326 -2.13 2.48 16.89
C ARG A 326 -2.73 3.54 17.81
N SER A 327 -3.55 4.42 17.22
CA SER A 327 -4.36 5.38 17.97
C SER A 327 -5.62 4.74 18.54
N LEU A 328 -6.26 5.44 19.46
CA LEU A 328 -7.68 5.26 19.77
C LEU A 328 -8.53 5.81 18.62
N LEU A 329 -9.85 5.62 18.69
CA LEU A 329 -10.76 6.32 17.78
C LEU A 329 -10.69 7.82 18.08
N SER A 330 -10.10 8.59 17.17
CA SER A 330 -9.65 9.96 17.43
C SER A 330 -9.95 10.91 16.27
N HIS A 331 -9.92 12.21 16.54
CA HIS A 331 -10.10 13.27 15.56
C HIS A 331 -9.36 14.57 15.93
N ARG A 332 -9.18 15.46 14.95
CA ARG A 332 -8.78 16.88 15.09
C ARG A 332 -7.43 17.15 15.76
N GLN A 333 -6.57 16.15 15.86
CA GLN A 333 -5.19 16.35 16.30
C GLN A 333 -4.29 16.58 15.07
N TYR A 334 -4.10 17.84 14.68
CA TYR A 334 -3.29 18.19 13.51
C TYR A 334 -1.96 18.85 13.89
N GLY A 335 -1.81 19.24 15.15
CA GLY A 335 -0.57 19.81 15.71
C GLY A 335 0.47 18.75 16.10
N TYR A 336 1.55 19.22 16.73
CA TYR A 336 2.57 18.35 17.31
C TYR A 336 2.06 17.66 18.59
N SER A 337 2.79 16.65 19.05
CA SER A 337 2.36 15.81 20.18
C SER A 337 2.16 16.60 21.49
N ASP A 338 2.85 17.71 21.68
CA ASP A 338 2.68 18.61 22.85
C ASP A 338 1.33 19.35 22.86
N THR A 339 0.64 19.39 21.72
CA THR A 339 -0.72 19.97 21.61
C THR A 339 -1.84 18.95 21.82
N PHE A 340 -1.49 17.68 22.04
CA PHE A 340 -2.48 16.62 22.23
C PHE A 340 -3.22 16.79 23.56
N ASP A 341 -4.55 16.74 23.48
CA ASP A 341 -5.46 16.79 24.61
C ASP A 341 -6.50 15.68 24.42
N ALA A 342 -6.40 14.64 25.24
CA ALA A 342 -7.28 13.47 25.11
C ALA A 342 -8.77 13.83 25.24
N THR A 343 -9.11 14.89 26.00
CA THR A 343 -10.51 15.31 26.17
C THR A 343 -11.10 15.95 24.90
N LYS A 344 -10.24 16.41 23.99
CA LYS A 344 -10.64 17.05 22.72
C LYS A 344 -10.46 16.12 21.50
N HIS A 345 -9.48 15.23 21.57
CA HIS A 345 -9.02 14.50 20.40
C HIS A 345 -9.42 13.00 20.42
N VAL A 346 -9.76 12.43 21.58
CA VAL A 346 -10.21 11.04 21.68
C VAL A 346 -11.74 10.99 21.65
N VAL A 347 -12.31 10.30 20.67
CA VAL A 347 -13.75 10.10 20.53
C VAL A 347 -14.22 8.96 21.44
N GLN A 348 -13.47 7.87 21.45
CA GLN A 348 -13.73 6.71 22.33
C GLN A 348 -12.39 6.21 22.89
N SER A 349 -12.35 6.00 24.21
CA SER A 349 -11.15 5.60 24.95
C SER A 349 -11.04 4.08 25.15
N ASP A 350 -12.00 3.29 24.66
CA ASP A 350 -11.86 1.83 24.64
C ASP A 350 -10.67 1.43 23.78
N LEU A 351 -9.96 0.39 24.17
CA LEU A 351 -8.78 -0.08 23.43
C LEU A 351 -9.12 -1.11 22.35
N HIS A 352 -10.29 -1.73 22.41
CA HIS A 352 -10.58 -2.91 21.60
C HIS A 352 -11.85 -2.79 20.76
N ASP A 353 -12.91 -2.16 21.28
CA ASP A 353 -14.21 -2.16 20.64
C ASP A 353 -14.75 -0.75 20.42
N TYR A 354 -14.73 -0.32 19.16
CA TYR A 354 -15.21 0.99 18.74
C TYR A 354 -16.57 0.90 18.07
N LYS A 355 -17.39 1.92 18.29
CA LYS A 355 -18.75 2.00 17.76
C LYS A 355 -18.92 3.29 16.96
N LYS A 356 -19.36 3.17 15.72
CA LYS A 356 -19.63 4.31 14.83
C LYS A 356 -21.06 4.25 14.31
N CYS A 357 -21.62 5.42 14.00
CA CYS A 357 -22.84 5.49 13.20
C CYS A 357 -22.59 4.87 11.82
N GLU A 358 -23.56 4.12 11.28
CA GLU A 358 -23.47 3.59 9.91
C GLU A 358 -23.59 4.67 8.83
N GLU A 359 -24.26 5.80 9.15
CA GLU A 359 -24.27 6.98 8.31
C GLU A 359 -22.96 7.74 8.48
N LYS A 360 -22.39 8.20 7.36
CA LYS A 360 -21.15 8.99 7.40
C LYS A 360 -21.38 10.32 8.12
N ARG A 361 -20.60 10.55 9.18
CA ARG A 361 -20.65 11.75 10.01
C ARG A 361 -19.27 12.38 10.10
N PRO A 362 -19.11 13.64 9.65
CA PRO A 362 -17.85 14.33 9.77
C PRO A 362 -17.30 14.28 11.21
N TYR A 363 -16.02 13.96 11.34
CA TYR A 363 -15.28 13.92 12.61
C TYR A 363 -15.80 12.90 13.64
N SER A 364 -16.44 11.82 13.20
CA SER A 364 -16.92 10.76 14.08
C SER A 364 -15.81 9.88 14.66
N GLY A 365 -14.59 10.11 14.20
CA GLY A 365 -13.37 9.42 14.62
C GLY A 365 -12.78 8.52 13.54
N THR A 366 -11.45 8.52 13.49
CA THR A 366 -10.60 7.71 12.63
C THR A 366 -9.59 6.97 13.49
N ILE A 367 -9.26 5.72 13.15
CA ILE A 367 -8.12 5.00 13.74
C ILE A 367 -6.94 5.17 12.80
N TYR A 368 -5.80 5.58 13.37
CA TYR A 368 -4.52 5.69 12.69
C TYR A 368 -3.64 4.50 13.10
N ASN A 369 -3.17 3.74 12.14
CA ASN A 369 -2.37 2.56 12.37
C ASN A 369 -1.08 2.60 11.55
N VAL A 370 0.04 2.53 12.22
CA VAL A 370 1.37 2.33 11.64
C VAL A 370 1.68 0.85 11.67
N ALA A 371 2.03 0.27 10.54
CA ALA A 371 2.37 -1.14 10.39
C ALA A 371 3.62 -1.31 9.50
N GLY A 372 4.70 -0.62 9.83
CA GLY A 372 5.99 -0.63 9.14
C GLY A 372 6.93 -1.76 9.58
N ALA A 373 6.38 -2.87 10.08
CA ALA A 373 7.16 -3.90 10.77
C ALA A 373 7.24 -5.24 10.01
N SER A 374 7.02 -5.28 8.68
CA SER A 374 6.90 -6.58 8.01
C SER A 374 8.23 -7.22 7.58
N SER A 375 9.35 -6.51 7.70
CA SER A 375 10.70 -7.07 7.48
C SER A 375 11.82 -6.20 8.06
N ALA A 376 11.50 -5.33 8.98
CA ALA A 376 12.41 -4.28 9.42
C ALA A 376 13.53 -4.77 10.37
N ASP A 377 13.46 -6.05 10.77
CA ASP A 377 14.38 -6.67 11.72
C ASP A 377 14.46 -5.90 13.04
N GLN A 378 13.28 -5.66 13.60
CA GLN A 378 13.14 -4.95 14.86
C GLN A 378 13.59 -5.81 16.03
N ASN A 379 14.65 -5.39 16.69
CA ASN A 379 15.15 -6.04 17.91
C ASN A 379 14.36 -5.62 19.17
N GLY A 380 13.10 -5.22 19.01
CA GLY A 380 12.24 -4.78 20.11
C GLY A 380 12.63 -3.43 20.72
N ILE A 381 13.46 -2.65 20.05
CA ILE A 381 13.99 -1.39 20.57
C ILE A 381 13.27 -0.21 19.89
N ASN A 382 12.54 0.56 20.68
CA ASN A 382 12.15 1.92 20.29
C ASN A 382 13.38 2.83 20.44
N PRO A 383 13.98 3.36 19.36
CA PRO A 383 15.21 4.14 19.45
C PRO A 383 15.04 5.43 20.25
N PHE A 384 13.83 5.95 20.37
CA PHE A 384 13.53 7.17 21.13
C PHE A 384 13.04 6.89 22.56
N ASN A 385 12.71 5.63 22.89
CA ASN A 385 12.15 5.18 24.17
C ASN A 385 10.96 6.05 24.66
N VAL A 386 10.18 6.58 23.72
CA VAL A 386 8.99 7.40 23.97
C VAL A 386 7.87 6.94 23.06
N LYS A 387 6.62 7.14 23.49
CA LYS A 387 5.42 6.89 22.69
C LYS A 387 4.82 8.22 22.23
N HIS A 388 4.31 8.25 21.01
CA HIS A 388 3.49 9.37 20.59
C HIS A 388 2.16 9.35 21.39
N PRO A 389 1.71 10.46 22.00
CA PRO A 389 0.52 10.45 22.88
C PRO A 389 -0.76 10.04 22.14
N MET A 390 -0.83 10.28 20.82
CA MET A 390 -1.92 9.76 19.98
C MET A 390 -1.87 8.23 19.79
N MET A 391 -0.74 7.57 20.06
CA MET A 391 -0.47 6.16 19.75
C MET A 391 -0.21 5.35 21.03
N PRO A 392 -1.25 5.15 21.88
CA PRO A 392 -1.09 4.47 23.17
C PRO A 392 -0.71 2.99 23.03
N VAL A 393 -1.09 2.34 21.93
CA VAL A 393 -0.70 0.97 21.62
C VAL A 393 0.51 1.02 20.70
N SER A 394 1.62 0.40 21.12
CA SER A 394 2.82 0.31 20.29
C SER A 394 3.67 -0.90 20.62
N TYR A 395 4.12 -1.61 19.58
CA TYR A 395 4.97 -2.78 19.64
C TYR A 395 6.09 -2.66 18.62
N PHE A 396 7.31 -2.96 19.03
CA PHE A 396 8.50 -2.93 18.17
C PHE A 396 8.97 -4.36 17.91
N THR A 397 8.18 -5.09 17.16
CA THR A 397 8.44 -6.46 16.71
C THR A 397 7.88 -6.62 15.30
N ASP A 398 8.44 -7.58 14.55
CA ASP A 398 8.01 -7.82 13.18
C ASP A 398 6.66 -8.54 13.11
N GLY A 399 5.84 -8.11 12.19
CA GLY A 399 4.50 -8.64 12.00
C GLY A 399 3.78 -8.01 10.78
N SER A 400 2.53 -8.38 10.62
CA SER A 400 1.65 -7.84 9.58
C SER A 400 0.21 -7.79 10.06
N LEU A 401 -0.67 -7.06 9.35
CA LEU A 401 -2.07 -6.98 9.74
C LEU A 401 -2.94 -7.94 8.93
N LEU A 402 -3.90 -8.55 9.63
CA LEU A 402 -5.08 -9.14 9.02
C LEU A 402 -6.30 -8.29 9.38
N ILE A 403 -6.97 -7.73 8.37
CA ILE A 403 -8.22 -7.02 8.54
C ILE A 403 -9.33 -7.93 8.01
N THR A 404 -10.33 -8.22 8.85
CA THR A 404 -11.50 -9.00 8.46
C THR A 404 -12.73 -8.11 8.51
N VAL A 405 -13.38 -7.90 7.36
CA VAL A 405 -14.62 -7.14 7.26
C VAL A 405 -15.77 -8.10 7.00
N VAL A 406 -16.76 -8.05 7.88
CA VAL A 406 -18.01 -8.81 7.74
C VAL A 406 -19.17 -7.84 7.93
N LYS A 407 -19.84 -7.48 6.85
CA LYS A 407 -20.94 -6.52 6.86
C LYS A 407 -20.56 -5.21 7.58
N ASN A 408 -21.14 -4.98 8.76
CA ASN A 408 -20.98 -3.77 9.57
C ASN A 408 -19.91 -3.89 10.66
N LYS A 409 -19.09 -4.95 10.65
CA LYS A 409 -17.97 -5.12 11.59
C LYS A 409 -16.66 -5.27 10.82
N MET A 410 -15.67 -4.46 11.22
CA MET A 410 -14.28 -4.56 10.80
C MET A 410 -13.46 -4.97 12.04
N GLU A 411 -12.71 -6.06 11.94
CA GLU A 411 -11.75 -6.51 12.94
C GLU A 411 -10.34 -6.42 12.38
N VAL A 412 -9.41 -5.92 13.17
CA VAL A 412 -8.00 -5.76 12.81
C VAL A 412 -7.14 -6.50 13.81
N GLU A 413 -6.24 -7.34 13.33
CA GLU A 413 -5.32 -8.15 14.12
C GLU A 413 -3.88 -7.85 13.70
N PHE A 414 -3.00 -7.57 14.65
CA PHE A 414 -1.55 -7.53 14.43
C PHE A 414 -0.96 -8.88 14.77
N VAL A 415 -0.61 -9.62 13.73
CA VAL A 415 -0.03 -10.98 13.81
C VAL A 415 1.49 -10.85 13.68
N ILE A 416 2.22 -11.22 14.72
CA ILE A 416 3.67 -11.14 14.74
C ILE A 416 4.32 -12.41 14.16
N ARG A 417 5.61 -12.35 13.91
CA ARG A 417 6.40 -13.36 13.19
C ARG A 417 6.38 -14.76 13.80
N ASP A 418 6.10 -14.90 15.09
CA ASP A 418 5.93 -16.20 15.77
C ASP A 418 4.50 -16.74 15.73
N GLY A 419 3.55 -15.94 15.24
CA GLY A 419 2.15 -16.30 15.06
C GLY A 419 1.21 -15.87 16.18
N GLU A 420 1.72 -15.14 17.19
CA GLU A 420 0.87 -14.51 18.19
C GLU A 420 0.14 -13.29 17.62
N VAL A 421 -1.03 -12.98 18.20
CA VAL A 421 -1.77 -11.73 17.96
C VAL A 421 -1.52 -10.80 19.14
N LEU A 422 -0.69 -9.78 18.94
CA LEU A 422 -0.34 -8.83 20.01
C LEU A 422 -1.35 -7.70 20.18
N ASP A 423 -2.08 -7.34 19.13
CA ASP A 423 -3.17 -6.37 19.21
C ASP A 423 -4.35 -6.86 18.39
N ARG A 424 -5.54 -6.63 18.93
CA ARG A 424 -6.80 -6.90 18.24
C ARG A 424 -7.80 -5.84 18.63
N TYR A 425 -8.46 -5.25 17.64
CA TYR A 425 -9.53 -4.31 17.85
C TYR A 425 -10.60 -4.43 16.78
N SER A 426 -11.78 -3.90 17.06
CA SER A 426 -12.89 -3.88 16.12
C SER A 426 -13.56 -2.52 16.03
N ILE A 427 -14.14 -2.24 14.86
CA ILE A 427 -15.07 -1.14 14.64
C ILE A 427 -16.41 -1.76 14.22
N GLU A 428 -17.48 -1.41 14.91
CA GLU A 428 -18.83 -1.81 14.54
C GLU A 428 -19.63 -0.57 14.13
N LYS A 429 -20.33 -0.65 12.99
CA LYS A 429 -21.24 0.41 12.51
C LYS A 429 -22.68 -0.01 12.65
N SER A 430 -23.53 0.88 13.20
CA SER A 430 -24.97 0.60 13.35
C SER A 430 -25.78 1.89 13.41
N ALA A 431 -27.03 1.85 12.93
CA ALA A 431 -28.02 2.91 13.13
C ALA A 431 -28.22 3.21 14.63
N ALA A 432 -28.07 2.22 15.49
CA ALA A 432 -28.20 2.39 16.96
C ALA A 432 -27.13 3.33 17.54
N PHE A 433 -25.98 3.50 16.87
CA PHE A 433 -24.88 4.36 17.30
C PHE A 433 -24.94 5.78 16.67
N CYS A 434 -26.03 6.09 15.99
CA CYS A 434 -26.24 7.37 15.31
C CYS A 434 -26.84 8.48 16.21
N ARG A 435 -26.71 8.38 17.52
CA ARG A 435 -27.27 9.35 18.49
C ARG A 435 -26.39 10.58 18.66
#